data_c041fddbad081a247275b5fd7cd1fa2b
#
_entry.id   c041fddbad081a247275b5fd7cd1fa2b
#
_cell.length_a   1.000
_cell.length_b   1.000
_cell.length_c   1.000
_cell.angle_alpha   90.00
_cell.angle_beta   90.00
_cell.angle_gamma   90.00
#
_symmetry.space_group_name_H-M   'P 1'
#
loop_
_entity.id
_entity.type
_entity.pdbx_description
1 polymer ?
#
loop_
_entity_poly.entity_id
_entity_poly.type
_entity_poly.pdbx_seq_one_letter_code
_entity_poly.pdbx_strand_id
1 'polypeptide(L)'
;VPMALAARMEKEHFQINLWTGASTGDEEDGALARANGIKFRMPYQTNKDMRNAINSGKIDYCDLHLSESAQLARYGFLGGKIDVAIVEACAITEEGNIIPTTSMGNSASYVETADVVIVEVNTTQPMELEGMHDVYVPLDPPNRLPIPIVKPNDRIGTPYIPCTPDKIKFIVPCDIPDHTRALGEIDENSRKMSQNFIELLHKEVAAGRMPKNLLPLQSGVGAVANAVISGFVDSDLKDLTVFTEVIQDGMFDLIDAGKLSFASGTALSPSPEGLERFYKNIKEYRKHIVLRPQEVANSPEIARRIGIIAMNTAIECDIYGNVNSTHIMGSKMMNGIGGSGDFARNAYLTVFFTVSTAKGGAISSIVP
;
A
#
# COMPACT_ATOMS: atom_id res chain seq x y z
N VAL A 1 2.41 18.87 -8.09
CA VAL A 1 1.97 19.82 -7.03
C VAL A 1 2.88 19.78 -5.80
N PRO A 2 3.24 18.63 -5.20
CA PRO A 2 4.05 18.60 -3.96
C PRO A 2 5.40 19.34 -4.07
N MET A 3 6.13 19.18 -5.16
CA MET A 3 7.41 19.87 -5.40
C MET A 3 7.25 21.41 -5.44
N ALA A 4 6.21 21.91 -6.11
CA ALA A 4 5.92 23.35 -6.16
C ALA A 4 5.52 23.87 -4.78
N LEU A 5 4.81 23.07 -3.99
CA LEU A 5 4.46 23.39 -2.61
C LEU A 5 5.72 23.49 -1.73
N ALA A 6 6.66 22.54 -1.84
CA ALA A 6 7.93 22.58 -1.13
C ALA A 6 8.73 23.87 -1.43
N ALA A 7 8.83 24.25 -2.71
CA ALA A 7 9.51 25.48 -3.12
C ALA A 7 8.84 26.74 -2.54
N ARG A 8 7.52 26.76 -2.43
CA ARG A 8 6.81 27.85 -1.77
C ARG A 8 7.06 27.89 -0.26
N MET A 9 7.07 26.73 0.39
CA MET A 9 7.36 26.63 1.83
C MET A 9 8.74 27.17 2.18
N GLU A 10 9.76 26.87 1.35
CA GLU A 10 11.11 27.43 1.52
C GLU A 10 11.12 28.96 1.43
N LYS A 11 10.32 29.54 0.52
CA LYS A 11 10.27 30.97 0.27
C LYS A 11 9.39 31.72 1.28
N GLU A 12 8.24 31.15 1.64
CA GLU A 12 7.17 31.81 2.38
C GLU A 12 7.16 31.41 3.87
N HIS A 13 7.93 30.37 4.25
CA HIS A 13 8.12 29.89 5.63
C HIS A 13 6.82 29.50 6.35
N PHE A 14 5.93 28.76 5.70
CA PHE A 14 4.74 28.20 6.33
C PHE A 14 4.83 26.67 6.45
N GLN A 15 4.00 26.09 7.30
CA GLN A 15 3.92 24.66 7.54
C GLN A 15 2.49 24.15 7.36
N ILE A 16 2.37 22.86 7.04
CA ILE A 16 1.10 22.14 6.92
C ILE A 16 1.09 20.87 7.78
N ASN A 17 -0.11 20.37 8.04
CA ASN A 17 -0.33 18.98 8.45
C ASN A 17 -0.50 18.14 7.19
N LEU A 18 0.30 17.08 7.04
CA LEU A 18 0.30 16.23 5.86
C LEU A 18 -0.28 14.85 6.19
N TRP A 19 -1.36 14.50 5.51
CA TRP A 19 -1.99 13.20 5.57
C TRP A 19 -1.88 12.51 4.21
N THR A 20 -1.46 11.24 4.23
CA THR A 20 -1.31 10.43 3.01
C THR A 20 -1.95 9.06 3.22
N GLY A 21 -1.75 8.16 2.28
CA GLY A 21 -1.78 6.72 2.50
C GLY A 21 -0.39 6.21 2.90
N ALA A 22 0.01 5.04 2.40
CA ALA A 22 1.39 4.57 2.50
C ALA A 22 2.26 5.34 1.52
N SER A 23 2.91 6.41 1.98
CA SER A 23 3.82 7.17 1.12
C SER A 23 5.18 6.48 1.01
N THR A 24 5.60 6.23 -0.21
CA THR A 24 6.91 5.63 -0.54
C THR A 24 7.77 6.54 -1.42
N GLY A 25 7.27 7.70 -1.84
CA GLY A 25 7.96 8.66 -2.70
C GLY A 25 9.12 9.34 -1.98
N ASP A 26 10.30 9.35 -2.61
CA ASP A 26 11.48 10.03 -2.07
C ASP A 26 11.47 11.52 -2.41
N GLU A 27 10.90 11.91 -3.52
CA GLU A 27 10.95 13.29 -4.00
C GLU A 27 9.97 14.17 -3.25
N GLU A 28 8.71 13.75 -3.10
CA GLU A 28 7.66 14.53 -2.45
C GLU A 28 7.91 14.68 -0.95
N ASP A 29 7.95 13.56 -0.21
CA ASP A 29 8.15 13.55 1.23
C ASP A 29 9.50 14.20 1.61
N GLY A 30 10.55 13.91 0.85
CA GLY A 30 11.88 14.47 1.06
C GLY A 30 11.93 15.97 0.81
N ALA A 31 11.32 16.45 -0.27
CA ALA A 31 11.27 17.88 -0.58
C ALA A 31 10.53 18.68 0.50
N LEU A 32 9.36 18.20 0.91
CA LEU A 32 8.55 18.84 1.95
C LEU A 32 9.27 18.84 3.31
N ALA A 33 9.96 17.75 3.66
CA ALA A 33 10.74 17.67 4.90
C ALA A 33 11.95 18.62 4.88
N ARG A 34 12.70 18.70 3.78
CA ARG A 34 13.84 19.61 3.62
C ARG A 34 13.43 21.07 3.65
N ALA A 35 12.25 21.38 3.08
CA ALA A 35 11.67 22.72 3.13
C ALA A 35 11.19 23.14 4.55
N ASN A 36 11.30 22.25 5.56
CA ASN A 36 10.74 22.44 6.90
C ASN A 36 9.25 22.80 6.88
N GLY A 37 8.54 22.26 5.88
CA GLY A 37 7.15 22.61 5.56
C GLY A 37 6.11 21.73 6.26
N ILE A 38 6.53 20.73 7.04
CA ILE A 38 5.63 19.78 7.69
C ILE A 38 5.67 19.99 9.20
N LYS A 39 4.51 20.23 9.80
CA LYS A 39 4.33 20.28 11.25
C LYS A 39 3.91 18.91 11.80
N PHE A 40 2.94 18.27 11.13
CA PHE A 40 2.37 16.97 11.51
C PHE A 40 2.32 16.04 10.31
N ARG A 41 2.60 14.76 10.51
CA ARG A 41 2.63 13.72 9.48
C ARG A 41 1.93 12.44 9.93
N MET A 42 1.11 11.84 9.09
CA MET A 42 0.50 10.53 9.27
C MET A 42 0.21 9.86 7.91
N PRO A 43 -0.06 8.55 7.84
CA PRO A 43 0.13 7.51 8.85
C PRO A 43 1.44 6.77 8.71
N TYR A 44 2.09 6.83 7.53
CA TYR A 44 3.24 6.01 7.17
C TYR A 44 4.17 6.73 6.19
N GLN A 45 5.47 6.50 6.30
CA GLN A 45 6.47 7.07 5.40
C GLN A 45 7.72 6.19 5.28
N THR A 46 8.47 6.31 4.18
CA THR A 46 9.74 5.59 3.99
C THR A 46 10.91 6.50 3.64
N ASN A 47 10.69 7.82 3.54
CA ASN A 47 11.71 8.75 3.13
C ASN A 47 12.74 9.01 4.24
N LYS A 48 14.02 9.13 3.89
CA LYS A 48 15.12 9.33 4.85
C LYS A 48 15.06 10.70 5.53
N ASP A 49 14.75 11.77 4.78
CA ASP A 49 14.73 13.14 5.32
C ASP A 49 13.53 13.31 6.25
N MET A 50 12.36 12.81 5.86
CA MET A 50 11.16 12.76 6.68
C MET A 50 11.41 11.97 7.97
N ARG A 51 12.01 10.79 7.88
CA ARG A 51 12.38 9.96 9.04
C ARG A 51 13.32 10.67 10.00
N ASN A 52 14.33 11.39 9.48
CA ASN A 52 15.26 12.14 10.29
C ASN A 52 14.57 13.30 11.01
N ALA A 53 13.66 14.00 10.34
CA ALA A 53 12.88 15.08 10.92
C ALA A 53 11.94 14.59 12.05
N ILE A 54 11.27 13.45 11.84
CA ILE A 54 10.44 12.77 12.84
C ILE A 54 11.30 12.37 14.05
N ASN A 55 12.40 11.65 13.84
CA ASN A 55 13.25 11.15 14.93
C ASN A 55 13.97 12.27 15.69
N SER A 56 14.11 13.46 15.12
CA SER A 56 14.67 14.65 15.80
C SER A 56 13.61 15.51 16.50
N GLY A 57 12.33 15.13 16.43
CA GLY A 57 11.23 15.89 17.05
C GLY A 57 10.86 17.19 16.31
N LYS A 58 11.28 17.35 15.05
CA LYS A 58 10.91 18.51 14.23
C LYS A 58 9.52 18.35 13.61
N ILE A 59 9.05 17.12 13.42
CA ILE A 59 7.75 16.78 12.87
C ILE A 59 7.04 15.89 13.88
N ASP A 60 5.83 16.28 14.27
CA ASP A 60 4.94 15.43 15.03
C ASP A 60 4.44 14.29 14.12
N TYR A 61 4.59 13.05 14.57
CA TYR A 61 4.24 11.88 13.77
C TYR A 61 3.21 11.00 14.47
N CYS A 62 2.13 10.67 13.76
CA CYS A 62 1.14 9.73 14.23
C CYS A 62 1.21 8.45 13.38
N ASP A 63 1.76 7.39 13.98
CA ASP A 63 1.79 6.06 13.39
C ASP A 63 0.44 5.38 13.54
N LEU A 64 -0.18 4.98 12.44
CA LEU A 64 -1.51 4.38 12.40
C LEU A 64 -1.53 3.15 11.52
N HIS A 65 -2.43 2.23 11.85
CA HIS A 65 -2.84 1.19 10.91
C HIS A 65 -3.46 1.85 9.66
N LEU A 66 -3.05 1.38 8.49
CA LEU A 66 -3.49 2.00 7.24
C LEU A 66 -5.00 1.84 7.00
N SER A 67 -5.59 0.75 7.51
CA SER A 67 -7.05 0.55 7.46
C SER A 67 -7.86 1.62 8.20
N GLU A 68 -7.25 2.29 9.19
CA GLU A 68 -7.95 3.25 10.04
C GLU A 68 -7.78 4.71 9.58
N SER A 69 -6.73 5.00 8.81
CA SER A 69 -6.34 6.37 8.49
C SER A 69 -7.41 7.18 7.76
N ALA A 70 -8.09 6.57 6.78
CA ALA A 70 -9.17 7.21 6.04
C ALA A 70 -10.40 7.49 6.93
N GLN A 71 -10.79 6.51 7.75
CA GLN A 71 -11.90 6.62 8.68
C GLN A 71 -11.67 7.72 9.72
N LEU A 72 -10.46 7.78 10.31
CA LEU A 72 -10.13 8.82 11.30
C LEU A 72 -10.11 10.22 10.69
N ALA A 73 -9.72 10.33 9.41
CA ALA A 73 -9.82 11.59 8.67
C ALA A 73 -11.29 12.02 8.50
N ARG A 74 -12.19 11.11 8.10
CA ARG A 74 -13.63 11.43 8.00
C ARG A 74 -14.26 11.81 9.33
N TYR A 75 -13.83 11.19 10.44
CA TYR A 75 -14.30 11.54 11.77
C TYR A 75 -13.81 12.90 12.27
N GLY A 76 -12.86 13.53 11.57
CA GLY A 76 -12.27 14.78 12.00
C GLY A 76 -11.32 14.63 13.20
N PHE A 77 -10.85 13.41 13.49
CA PHE A 77 -9.81 13.19 14.50
C PHE A 77 -8.44 13.63 13.98
N LEU A 78 -7.45 13.69 14.87
CA LEU A 78 -6.04 13.96 14.52
C LEU A 78 -5.77 15.33 13.85
N GLY A 79 -6.50 16.35 14.25
CA GLY A 79 -6.25 17.72 13.80
C GLY A 79 -7.37 18.34 12.97
N GLY A 80 -8.49 17.63 12.81
CA GLY A 80 -9.71 18.20 12.26
C GLY A 80 -9.91 17.91 10.77
N LYS A 81 -10.45 18.88 10.05
CA LYS A 81 -10.89 18.78 8.67
C LYS A 81 -9.71 18.83 7.68
N ILE A 82 -9.88 18.18 6.55
CA ILE A 82 -8.97 18.31 5.40
C ILE A 82 -9.36 19.57 4.63
N ASP A 83 -8.43 20.53 4.53
CA ASP A 83 -8.65 21.74 3.74
C ASP A 83 -8.49 21.49 2.25
N VAL A 84 -7.45 20.75 1.88
CA VAL A 84 -7.08 20.50 0.48
C VAL A 84 -6.74 19.03 0.26
N ALA A 85 -7.40 18.39 -0.70
CA ALA A 85 -6.99 17.11 -1.24
C ALA A 85 -6.26 17.32 -2.58
N ILE A 86 -5.09 16.70 -2.73
CA ILE A 86 -4.33 16.67 -3.98
C ILE A 86 -4.33 15.22 -4.46
N VAL A 87 -4.87 14.97 -5.65
CA VAL A 87 -4.99 13.63 -6.20
C VAL A 87 -4.48 13.58 -7.62
N GLU A 88 -3.77 12.52 -7.97
CA GLU A 88 -3.36 12.23 -9.33
C GLU A 88 -4.47 11.48 -10.06
N ALA A 89 -4.65 11.76 -11.34
CA ALA A 89 -5.68 11.17 -12.18
C ALA A 89 -5.21 10.94 -13.62
N CYS A 90 -5.78 9.92 -14.27
CA CYS A 90 -5.69 9.75 -15.72
C CYS A 90 -6.60 10.75 -16.45
N ALA A 91 -7.78 11.01 -15.89
CA ALA A 91 -8.80 11.89 -16.45
C ALA A 91 -9.81 12.34 -15.40
N ILE A 92 -10.63 13.32 -15.80
CA ILE A 92 -11.81 13.79 -15.07
C ILE A 92 -12.99 13.72 -16.04
N THR A 93 -14.13 13.18 -15.60
CA THR A 93 -15.36 13.16 -16.41
C THR A 93 -16.06 14.53 -16.41
N GLU A 94 -17.03 14.72 -17.30
CA GLU A 94 -17.84 15.95 -17.34
C GLU A 94 -18.62 16.20 -16.05
N GLU A 95 -18.99 15.13 -15.34
CA GLU A 95 -19.68 15.18 -14.02
C GLU A 95 -18.72 15.47 -12.86
N GLY A 96 -17.40 15.54 -13.11
CA GLY A 96 -16.37 15.79 -12.10
C GLY A 96 -15.78 14.52 -11.48
N ASN A 97 -16.18 13.33 -11.89
CA ASN A 97 -15.62 12.08 -11.37
C ASN A 97 -14.13 11.95 -11.77
N ILE A 98 -13.31 11.53 -10.84
CA ILE A 98 -11.85 11.43 -11.03
C ILE A 98 -11.48 9.99 -11.33
N ILE A 99 -10.82 9.74 -12.48
CA ILE A 99 -10.28 8.43 -12.84
C ILE A 99 -8.88 8.28 -12.23
N PRO A 100 -8.69 7.43 -11.21
CA PRO A 100 -7.38 7.31 -10.55
C PRO A 100 -6.30 6.69 -11.44
N THR A 101 -5.05 6.79 -11.01
CA THR A 101 -3.88 6.18 -11.66
C THR A 101 -3.52 4.82 -11.06
N THR A 102 -2.24 4.49 -10.97
CA THR A 102 -1.72 3.22 -10.41
C THR A 102 -1.88 3.09 -8.89
N SER A 103 -2.30 4.15 -8.21
CA SER A 103 -2.50 4.16 -6.76
C SER A 103 -3.84 4.78 -6.37
N MET A 104 -4.59 4.06 -5.55
CA MET A 104 -5.86 4.51 -4.98
C MET A 104 -5.68 5.13 -3.58
N GLY A 105 -4.96 4.46 -2.71
CA GLY A 105 -4.69 4.92 -1.34
C GLY A 105 -5.94 5.40 -0.61
N ASN A 106 -5.82 6.53 0.07
CA ASN A 106 -6.91 7.21 0.78
C ASN A 106 -7.62 8.29 -0.05
N SER A 107 -7.28 8.41 -1.35
CA SER A 107 -7.72 9.52 -2.20
C SER A 107 -9.23 9.72 -2.20
N ALA A 108 -10.02 8.64 -2.23
CA ALA A 108 -11.49 8.74 -2.21
C ALA A 108 -12.01 9.45 -0.96
N SER A 109 -11.56 9.04 0.24
CA SER A 109 -11.98 9.65 1.49
C SER A 109 -11.47 11.08 1.65
N TYR A 110 -10.27 11.38 1.13
CA TYR A 110 -9.75 12.74 1.18
C TYR A 110 -10.49 13.67 0.22
N VAL A 111 -10.84 13.22 -0.97
CA VAL A 111 -11.70 13.97 -1.91
C VAL A 111 -13.09 14.20 -1.31
N GLU A 112 -13.67 13.19 -0.64
CA GLU A 112 -14.98 13.32 0.00
C GLU A 112 -14.98 14.39 1.10
N THR A 113 -13.94 14.43 1.93
CA THR A 113 -13.89 15.29 3.13
C THR A 113 -13.30 16.67 2.89
N ALA A 114 -12.45 16.85 1.89
CA ALA A 114 -11.77 18.11 1.64
C ALA A 114 -12.72 19.22 1.17
N ASP A 115 -12.38 20.47 1.52
CA ASP A 115 -13.06 21.66 0.99
C ASP A 115 -12.66 21.97 -0.44
N VAL A 116 -11.40 21.73 -0.77
CA VAL A 116 -10.80 22.03 -2.08
C VAL A 116 -10.13 20.78 -2.61
N VAL A 117 -10.38 20.45 -3.86
CA VAL A 117 -9.71 19.38 -4.59
C VAL A 117 -8.83 19.98 -5.68
N ILE A 118 -7.57 19.55 -5.69
CA ILE A 118 -6.60 19.79 -6.77
C ILE A 118 -6.37 18.46 -7.47
N VAL A 119 -6.62 18.40 -8.77
CA VAL A 119 -6.39 17.19 -9.55
C VAL A 119 -5.17 17.39 -10.46
N GLU A 120 -4.15 16.56 -10.25
CA GLU A 120 -3.02 16.42 -11.15
C GLU A 120 -3.39 15.42 -12.26
N VAL A 121 -3.68 15.90 -13.47
CA VAL A 121 -3.97 15.03 -14.61
C VAL A 121 -2.65 14.66 -15.27
N ASN A 122 -2.22 13.43 -15.07
CA ASN A 122 -0.93 12.94 -15.56
C ASN A 122 -1.08 12.24 -16.91
N THR A 123 -0.56 12.89 -17.95
CA THR A 123 -0.68 12.43 -19.35
C THR A 123 0.23 11.24 -19.67
N THR A 124 1.15 10.87 -18.78
CA THR A 124 1.96 9.64 -18.93
C THR A 124 1.21 8.39 -18.52
N GLN A 125 0.11 8.54 -17.78
CA GLN A 125 -0.70 7.42 -17.33
C GLN A 125 -1.62 6.92 -18.44
N PRO A 126 -1.64 5.61 -18.71
CA PRO A 126 -2.48 5.07 -19.79
C PRO A 126 -3.97 5.09 -19.41
N MET A 127 -4.81 5.48 -20.35
CA MET A 127 -6.26 5.50 -20.16
C MET A 127 -6.87 4.10 -19.92
N GLU A 128 -6.14 3.04 -20.24
CA GLU A 128 -6.54 1.67 -19.93
C GLU A 128 -6.65 1.39 -18.43
N LEU A 129 -6.13 2.25 -17.54
CA LEU A 129 -6.37 2.22 -16.10
C LEU A 129 -7.84 2.47 -15.75
N GLU A 130 -8.61 3.18 -16.60
CA GLU A 130 -10.05 3.33 -16.44
C GLU A 130 -10.73 1.96 -16.36
N GLY A 131 -11.51 1.75 -15.29
CA GLY A 131 -12.19 0.49 -15.00
C GLY A 131 -11.36 -0.55 -14.23
N MET A 132 -10.09 -0.28 -13.93
CA MET A 132 -9.31 -1.13 -13.00
C MET A 132 -9.66 -0.88 -11.53
N HIS A 133 -10.31 0.22 -11.21
CA HIS A 133 -10.64 0.62 -9.85
C HIS A 133 -12.02 0.10 -9.40
N ASP A 134 -12.16 -0.04 -8.09
CA ASP A 134 -13.42 -0.38 -7.40
C ASP A 134 -13.52 0.48 -6.14
N VAL A 135 -13.96 1.72 -6.35
CA VAL A 135 -13.98 2.76 -5.32
C VAL A 135 -15.23 2.62 -4.47
N TYR A 136 -15.05 2.21 -3.24
CA TYR A 136 -16.09 2.10 -2.23
C TYR A 136 -15.60 2.75 -0.93
N VAL A 137 -16.35 3.73 -0.44
CA VAL A 137 -16.10 4.34 0.88
C VAL A 137 -17.14 3.81 1.84
N PRO A 138 -16.76 3.08 2.89
CA PRO A 138 -17.69 2.57 3.88
C PRO A 138 -18.41 3.72 4.60
N LEU A 139 -19.69 3.51 4.92
CA LEU A 139 -20.41 4.43 5.79
C LEU A 139 -19.77 4.47 7.18
N ASP A 140 -19.89 5.61 7.84
CA ASP A 140 -19.41 5.79 9.21
C ASP A 140 -20.47 5.33 10.23
N PRO A 141 -20.06 4.92 11.45
CA PRO A 141 -20.99 4.60 12.52
C PRO A 141 -21.96 5.75 12.79
N PRO A 142 -23.22 5.47 13.19
CA PRO A 142 -23.78 4.13 13.47
C PRO A 142 -24.33 3.39 12.24
N ASN A 143 -24.15 3.93 11.03
CA ASN A 143 -24.75 3.42 9.80
C ASN A 143 -23.82 2.49 9.00
N ARG A 144 -22.65 2.15 9.56
CA ARG A 144 -21.66 1.29 8.89
C ARG A 144 -22.25 -0.11 8.68
N LEU A 145 -22.16 -0.58 7.43
CA LEU A 145 -22.56 -1.93 7.04
C LEU A 145 -21.32 -2.80 6.82
N PRO A 146 -21.44 -4.14 6.94
CA PRO A 146 -20.37 -5.05 6.53
C PRO A 146 -19.98 -4.80 5.08
N ILE A 147 -18.67 -4.74 4.80
CA ILE A 147 -18.18 -4.56 3.42
C ILE A 147 -18.44 -5.86 2.64
N PRO A 148 -19.28 -5.84 1.56
CA PRO A 148 -19.78 -7.06 0.92
C PRO A 148 -18.77 -7.71 -0.05
N ILE A 149 -17.52 -7.91 0.40
CA ILE A 149 -16.46 -8.62 -0.34
C ILE A 149 -16.30 -10.00 0.30
N VAL A 150 -16.46 -11.05 -0.49
CA VAL A 150 -16.27 -12.46 -0.11
C VAL A 150 -15.22 -13.18 -0.97
N LYS A 151 -14.79 -12.53 -2.06
CA LYS A 151 -13.71 -12.97 -2.95
C LYS A 151 -12.86 -11.79 -3.39
N PRO A 152 -11.56 -11.95 -3.68
CA PRO A 152 -10.70 -10.86 -4.13
C PRO A 152 -11.19 -10.13 -5.38
N ASN A 153 -11.92 -10.79 -6.27
CA ASN A 153 -12.45 -10.22 -7.51
C ASN A 153 -13.86 -9.62 -7.40
N ASP A 154 -14.50 -9.62 -6.24
CA ASP A 154 -15.79 -8.95 -6.07
C ASP A 154 -15.63 -7.44 -6.30
N ARG A 155 -16.58 -6.83 -6.98
CA ARG A 155 -16.66 -5.38 -7.18
C ARG A 155 -17.91 -4.84 -6.53
N ILE A 156 -17.76 -3.78 -5.74
CA ILE A 156 -18.82 -3.24 -4.87
C ILE A 156 -19.00 -1.73 -4.98
N GLY A 157 -18.09 -1.06 -5.68
CA GLY A 157 -18.04 0.40 -5.83
C GLY A 157 -18.11 0.87 -7.27
N THR A 158 -17.60 2.06 -7.51
CA THR A 158 -17.51 2.71 -8.82
C THR A 158 -16.10 2.62 -9.39
N PRO A 159 -15.92 2.70 -10.73
CA PRO A 159 -14.58 2.68 -11.33
C PRO A 159 -13.85 4.04 -11.25
N TYR A 160 -14.37 4.99 -10.50
CA TYR A 160 -13.85 6.34 -10.33
C TYR A 160 -14.09 6.84 -8.90
N ILE A 161 -13.37 7.89 -8.51
CA ILE A 161 -13.66 8.64 -7.28
C ILE A 161 -14.80 9.61 -7.57
N PRO A 162 -15.97 9.47 -6.92
CA PRO A 162 -17.04 10.45 -7.04
C PRO A 162 -16.57 11.82 -6.53
N CYS A 163 -16.74 12.84 -7.37
CA CYS A 163 -16.46 14.22 -7.00
C CYS A 163 -17.38 15.15 -7.80
N THR A 164 -17.80 16.25 -7.18
CA THR A 164 -18.58 17.27 -7.87
C THR A 164 -17.66 18.34 -8.49
N PRO A 165 -17.98 18.88 -9.67
CA PRO A 165 -17.12 19.85 -10.35
C PRO A 165 -16.79 21.09 -9.50
N ASP A 166 -17.71 21.49 -8.63
CA ASP A 166 -17.54 22.67 -7.76
C ASP A 166 -16.47 22.48 -6.67
N LYS A 167 -16.13 21.25 -6.29
CA LYS A 167 -15.01 20.93 -5.38
C LYS A 167 -13.65 21.01 -6.06
N ILE A 168 -13.58 20.77 -7.37
CA ILE A 168 -12.35 20.80 -8.13
C ILE A 168 -12.00 22.27 -8.44
N LYS A 169 -11.08 22.84 -7.66
CA LYS A 169 -10.68 24.24 -7.85
C LYS A 169 -9.52 24.40 -8.82
N PHE A 170 -8.69 23.38 -8.94
CA PHE A 170 -7.53 23.42 -9.84
C PHE A 170 -7.33 22.08 -10.53
N ILE A 171 -7.06 22.15 -11.81
CA ILE A 171 -6.61 21.02 -12.65
C ILE A 171 -5.20 21.35 -13.11
N VAL A 172 -4.26 20.48 -12.79
CA VAL A 172 -2.83 20.66 -13.08
C VAL A 172 -2.41 19.57 -14.06
N PRO A 173 -2.28 19.85 -15.36
CA PRO A 173 -1.70 18.88 -16.28
C PRO A 173 -0.23 18.63 -15.92
N CYS A 174 0.19 17.38 -15.93
CA CYS A 174 1.58 17.00 -15.78
C CYS A 174 1.93 15.82 -16.70
N ASP A 175 3.22 15.63 -16.94
CA ASP A 175 3.79 14.57 -17.78
C ASP A 175 4.95 13.87 -17.10
N ILE A 176 4.83 13.68 -15.78
CA ILE A 176 5.87 13.08 -14.94
C ILE A 176 5.57 11.58 -14.78
N PRO A 177 6.40 10.69 -15.32
CA PRO A 177 6.24 9.25 -15.13
C PRO A 177 6.32 8.84 -13.66
N ASP A 178 5.65 7.74 -13.30
CA ASP A 178 5.77 7.14 -11.97
C ASP A 178 7.24 6.79 -11.68
N HIS A 179 7.71 7.19 -10.51
CA HIS A 179 9.01 6.81 -9.98
C HIS A 179 8.85 5.63 -9.01
N THR A 180 9.16 4.44 -9.49
CA THR A 180 9.20 3.23 -8.65
C THR A 180 10.63 2.91 -8.25
N ARG A 181 10.79 2.14 -7.17
CA ARG A 181 12.09 1.73 -6.67
C ARG A 181 12.47 0.38 -7.25
N ALA A 182 13.74 0.22 -7.64
CA ALA A 182 14.27 -1.09 -7.94
C ALA A 182 14.09 -2.02 -6.73
N LEU A 183 13.60 -3.21 -6.98
CA LEU A 183 13.60 -4.28 -5.98
C LEU A 183 15.02 -4.83 -5.87
N GLY A 184 15.47 -5.05 -4.62
CA GLY A 184 16.78 -5.66 -4.40
C GLY A 184 16.88 -7.06 -5.02
N GLU A 185 18.09 -7.50 -5.31
CA GLU A 185 18.32 -8.86 -5.80
C GLU A 185 17.81 -9.92 -4.82
N ILE A 186 17.25 -11.00 -5.37
CA ILE A 186 16.81 -12.15 -4.58
C ILE A 186 18.03 -12.93 -4.11
N ASP A 187 18.37 -12.81 -2.84
CA ASP A 187 19.49 -13.51 -2.23
C ASP A 187 19.16 -14.96 -1.85
N GLU A 188 20.17 -15.71 -1.42
CA GLU A 188 20.01 -17.13 -1.02
C GLU A 188 19.10 -17.28 0.19
N ASN A 189 19.12 -16.36 1.15
CA ASN A 189 18.25 -16.41 2.32
C ASN A 189 16.79 -16.25 1.94
N SER A 190 16.49 -15.31 1.04
CA SER A 190 15.13 -15.10 0.54
C SER A 190 14.60 -16.32 -0.22
N ARG A 191 15.45 -17.00 -1.01
CA ARG A 191 15.09 -18.27 -1.67
C ARG A 191 14.80 -19.37 -0.65
N LYS A 192 15.62 -19.52 0.37
CA LYS A 192 15.39 -20.51 1.45
C LYS A 192 14.11 -20.23 2.23
N MET A 193 13.84 -18.96 2.53
CA MET A 193 12.58 -18.55 3.18
C MET A 193 11.38 -18.97 2.33
N SER A 194 11.42 -18.69 1.02
CA SER A 194 10.37 -19.09 0.08
C SER A 194 10.17 -20.60 0.04
N GLN A 195 11.25 -21.38 -0.10
CA GLN A 195 11.19 -22.85 -0.12
C GLN A 195 10.58 -23.43 1.16
N ASN A 196 11.06 -23.00 2.33
CA ASN A 196 10.53 -23.44 3.61
C ASN A 196 9.04 -23.11 3.77
N PHE A 197 8.64 -21.95 3.25
CA PHE A 197 7.25 -21.54 3.31
C PHE A 197 6.35 -22.38 2.38
N ILE A 198 6.79 -22.62 1.16
CA ILE A 198 6.07 -23.49 0.21
C ILE A 198 5.93 -24.93 0.77
N GLU A 199 6.98 -25.45 1.42
CA GLU A 199 6.89 -26.75 2.11
C GLU A 199 5.86 -26.74 3.24
N LEU A 200 5.79 -25.66 4.03
CA LEU A 200 4.77 -25.51 5.06
C LEU A 200 3.37 -25.55 4.44
N LEU A 201 3.15 -24.79 3.38
CA LEU A 201 1.85 -24.75 2.70
C LEU A 201 1.44 -26.12 2.15
N HIS A 202 2.37 -26.86 1.56
CA HIS A 202 2.10 -28.25 1.12
C HIS A 202 1.70 -29.15 2.27
N LYS A 203 2.35 -29.03 3.44
CA LYS A 203 1.98 -29.78 4.66
C LYS A 203 0.57 -29.41 5.13
N GLU A 204 0.20 -28.14 5.08
CA GLU A 204 -1.15 -27.67 5.44
C GLU A 204 -2.22 -28.18 4.49
N VAL A 205 -1.94 -28.17 3.18
CA VAL A 205 -2.83 -28.73 2.15
C VAL A 205 -2.97 -30.25 2.32
N ALA A 206 -1.87 -30.98 2.50
CA ALA A 206 -1.88 -32.42 2.69
C ALA A 206 -2.63 -32.85 3.96
N ALA A 207 -2.58 -32.03 5.01
CA ALA A 207 -3.30 -32.23 6.25
C ALA A 207 -4.80 -31.83 6.18
N GLY A 208 -5.26 -31.33 5.04
CA GLY A 208 -6.65 -30.88 4.82
C GLY A 208 -7.02 -29.59 5.56
N ARG A 209 -6.05 -28.84 6.07
CA ARG A 209 -6.27 -27.56 6.76
C ARG A 209 -6.32 -26.36 5.80
N MET A 210 -5.94 -26.58 4.56
CA MET A 210 -5.93 -25.54 3.52
C MET A 210 -6.35 -26.11 2.16
N PRO A 211 -7.09 -25.37 1.32
CA PRO A 211 -7.44 -25.82 -0.02
C PRO A 211 -6.21 -25.88 -0.94
N LYS A 212 -6.28 -26.68 -2.02
CA LYS A 212 -5.16 -26.86 -2.96
C LYS A 212 -4.71 -25.58 -3.66
N ASN A 213 -5.63 -24.67 -3.92
CA ASN A 213 -5.37 -23.36 -4.51
C ASN A 213 -5.08 -22.28 -3.45
N LEU A 214 -4.87 -22.70 -2.21
CA LEU A 214 -4.64 -21.87 -1.03
C LEU A 214 -5.80 -20.89 -0.71
N LEU A 215 -5.64 -20.16 0.35
CA LEU A 215 -6.41 -18.96 0.67
C LEU A 215 -5.76 -17.75 0.01
N PRO A 216 -6.45 -16.60 -0.13
CA PRO A 216 -5.86 -15.41 -0.74
C PRO A 216 -4.54 -15.01 -0.06
N LEU A 217 -3.52 -14.75 -0.86
CA LEU A 217 -2.20 -14.34 -0.39
C LEU A 217 -2.16 -12.84 -0.14
N GLN A 218 -1.55 -12.42 0.95
CA GLN A 218 -1.15 -11.04 1.19
C GLN A 218 0.37 -10.99 1.29
N SER A 219 0.98 -10.02 0.63
CA SER A 219 2.43 -9.81 0.68
C SER A 219 2.75 -8.39 1.12
N GLY A 220 3.70 -8.26 2.04
CA GLY A 220 4.30 -6.97 2.35
C GLY A 220 5.13 -6.42 1.20
N VAL A 221 5.71 -5.23 1.38
CA VAL A 221 6.59 -4.59 0.39
C VAL A 221 8.05 -5.02 0.58
N GLY A 222 8.81 -5.02 -0.52
CA GLY A 222 10.27 -5.17 -0.50
C GLY A 222 10.78 -6.49 -1.08
N ALA A 223 12.12 -6.60 -1.13
CA ALA A 223 12.80 -7.69 -1.84
C ALA A 223 12.47 -9.08 -1.30
N VAL A 224 12.43 -9.26 0.02
CA VAL A 224 12.12 -10.57 0.64
C VAL A 224 10.68 -10.99 0.32
N ALA A 225 9.71 -10.08 0.49
CA ALA A 225 8.31 -10.36 0.22
C ALA A 225 8.10 -10.71 -1.26
N ASN A 226 8.70 -9.93 -2.17
CA ASN A 226 8.65 -10.21 -3.61
C ASN A 226 9.30 -11.55 -3.95
N ALA A 227 10.46 -11.87 -3.36
CA ALA A 227 11.15 -13.14 -3.56
C ALA A 227 10.31 -14.35 -3.13
N VAL A 228 9.58 -14.22 -2.01
CA VAL A 228 8.68 -15.29 -1.54
C VAL A 228 7.54 -15.51 -2.54
N ILE A 229 6.91 -14.44 -3.01
CA ILE A 229 5.85 -14.53 -4.03
C ILE A 229 6.39 -15.10 -5.35
N SER A 230 7.53 -14.62 -5.85
CA SER A 230 8.14 -15.12 -7.07
C SER A 230 8.47 -16.62 -6.99
N GLY A 231 8.80 -17.13 -5.81
CA GLY A 231 9.06 -18.56 -5.60
C GLY A 231 7.85 -19.46 -5.88
N PHE A 232 6.64 -18.94 -5.85
CA PHE A 232 5.45 -19.71 -6.24
C PHE A 232 5.41 -19.99 -7.77
N VAL A 233 6.15 -19.25 -8.58
CA VAL A 233 6.21 -19.46 -10.04
C VAL A 233 6.71 -20.87 -10.37
N ASP A 234 7.67 -21.37 -9.62
CA ASP A 234 8.27 -22.71 -9.84
C ASP A 234 7.54 -23.82 -9.09
N SER A 235 6.58 -23.50 -8.20
CA SER A 235 5.82 -24.49 -7.46
C SER A 235 4.73 -25.14 -8.33
N ASP A 236 4.08 -26.19 -7.84
CA ASP A 236 2.90 -26.82 -8.45
C ASP A 236 1.57 -26.13 -8.06
N LEU A 237 1.64 -25.13 -7.18
CA LEU A 237 0.48 -24.35 -6.74
C LEU A 237 -0.05 -23.47 -7.88
N LYS A 238 -1.36 -23.43 -8.05
CA LYS A 238 -2.05 -22.70 -9.12
C LYS A 238 -3.45 -22.26 -8.69
N ASP A 239 -4.09 -21.48 -9.56
CA ASP A 239 -5.39 -20.85 -9.30
C ASP A 239 -5.36 -19.98 -8.05
N LEU A 240 -4.19 -19.38 -7.79
CA LEU A 240 -3.94 -18.52 -6.63
C LEU A 240 -4.74 -17.22 -6.75
N THR A 241 -5.04 -16.64 -5.60
CA THR A 241 -5.62 -15.29 -5.51
C THR A 241 -4.83 -14.44 -4.52
N VAL A 242 -4.87 -13.14 -4.71
CA VAL A 242 -4.19 -12.16 -3.86
C VAL A 242 -5.19 -11.14 -3.33
N PHE A 243 -5.10 -10.84 -2.04
CA PHE A 243 -5.76 -9.72 -1.39
C PHE A 243 -4.74 -9.02 -0.50
N THR A 244 -4.25 -7.87 -0.93
CA THR A 244 -3.05 -7.23 -0.37
C THR A 244 -3.17 -5.71 -0.38
N GLU A 245 -2.20 -5.02 0.20
CA GLU A 245 -2.04 -3.58 0.06
C GLU A 245 -1.46 -3.22 -1.31
N VAL A 246 -0.27 -3.71 -1.62
CA VAL A 246 0.44 -3.38 -2.86
C VAL A 246 0.68 -4.60 -3.73
N ILE A 247 0.68 -4.38 -5.05
CA ILE A 247 0.94 -5.37 -6.08
C ILE A 247 2.33 -5.10 -6.65
N GLN A 248 3.21 -6.10 -6.59
CA GLN A 248 4.61 -6.04 -7.02
C GLN A 248 4.92 -7.06 -8.13
N ASP A 249 6.16 -7.06 -8.62
CA ASP A 249 6.63 -7.86 -9.76
C ASP A 249 6.31 -9.35 -9.66
N GLY A 250 6.50 -9.96 -8.48
CA GLY A 250 6.20 -11.38 -8.28
C GLY A 250 4.74 -11.74 -8.57
N MET A 251 3.80 -10.82 -8.43
CA MET A 251 2.41 -11.05 -8.78
C MET A 251 2.20 -10.98 -10.30
N PHE A 252 2.93 -10.11 -11.00
CA PHE A 252 2.93 -10.12 -12.48
C PHE A 252 3.56 -11.41 -13.02
N ASP A 253 4.65 -11.89 -12.41
CA ASP A 253 5.26 -13.17 -12.77
C ASP A 253 4.28 -14.33 -12.63
N LEU A 254 3.48 -14.34 -11.58
CA LEU A 254 2.43 -15.36 -11.36
C LEU A 254 1.27 -15.25 -12.37
N ILE A 255 0.89 -14.03 -12.78
CA ILE A 255 -0.12 -13.83 -13.83
C ILE A 255 0.42 -14.35 -15.15
N ASP A 256 1.64 -13.98 -15.54
CA ASP A 256 2.28 -14.40 -16.79
C ASP A 256 2.48 -15.92 -16.85
N ALA A 257 2.75 -16.55 -15.70
CA ALA A 257 2.84 -18.02 -15.57
C ALA A 257 1.46 -18.73 -15.54
N GLY A 258 0.35 -17.98 -15.60
CA GLY A 258 -1.00 -18.53 -15.51
C GLY A 258 -1.34 -19.16 -14.16
N LYS A 259 -0.67 -18.74 -13.09
CA LYS A 259 -0.84 -19.28 -11.72
C LYS A 259 -1.67 -18.40 -10.81
N LEU A 260 -1.73 -17.10 -11.08
CA LEU A 260 -2.55 -16.13 -10.34
C LEU A 260 -3.80 -15.82 -11.14
N SER A 261 -4.95 -16.15 -10.59
CA SER A 261 -6.25 -15.88 -11.21
C SER A 261 -6.69 -14.44 -11.01
N PHE A 262 -6.46 -13.85 -9.81
CA PHE A 262 -6.86 -12.48 -9.53
C PHE A 262 -6.09 -11.86 -8.37
N ALA A 263 -5.78 -10.55 -8.46
CA ALA A 263 -5.16 -9.73 -7.43
C ALA A 263 -6.02 -8.50 -7.10
N SER A 264 -6.22 -8.27 -5.81
CA SER A 264 -6.86 -7.07 -5.25
C SER A 264 -5.87 -6.32 -4.37
N GLY A 265 -5.71 -5.03 -4.61
CA GLY A 265 -4.80 -4.18 -3.83
C GLY A 265 -5.24 -2.72 -3.83
N THR A 266 -4.42 -1.83 -3.24
CA THR A 266 -4.67 -0.39 -3.28
C THR A 266 -3.75 0.35 -4.24
N ALA A 267 -2.59 -0.23 -4.56
CA ALA A 267 -1.62 0.38 -5.46
C ALA A 267 -0.75 -0.66 -6.17
N LEU A 268 -0.23 -0.27 -7.32
CA LEU A 268 0.87 -0.96 -7.99
C LEU A 268 2.19 -0.35 -7.47
N SER A 269 3.12 -1.20 -7.07
CA SER A 269 4.45 -0.80 -6.61
C SER A 269 5.52 -1.77 -7.13
N PRO A 270 5.59 -1.98 -8.45
CA PRO A 270 6.59 -2.83 -9.06
C PRO A 270 7.95 -2.13 -9.14
N SER A 271 8.98 -2.85 -9.62
CA SER A 271 10.23 -2.26 -10.10
C SER A 271 9.98 -1.37 -11.34
N PRO A 272 10.96 -0.53 -11.75
CA PRO A 272 10.84 0.21 -13.01
C PRO A 272 10.59 -0.70 -14.21
N GLU A 273 11.27 -1.83 -14.28
CA GLU A 273 11.10 -2.84 -15.34
C GLU A 273 9.71 -3.50 -15.27
N GLY A 274 9.22 -3.77 -14.06
CA GLY A 274 7.88 -4.30 -13.81
C GLY A 274 6.79 -3.30 -14.22
N LEU A 275 7.00 -2.01 -13.99
CA LEU A 275 6.07 -0.96 -14.39
C LEU A 275 6.00 -0.82 -15.92
N GLU A 276 7.15 -0.83 -16.59
CA GLU A 276 7.20 -0.83 -18.06
C GLU A 276 6.46 -2.05 -18.65
N ARG A 277 6.72 -3.25 -18.09
CA ARG A 277 6.04 -4.49 -18.45
C ARG A 277 4.52 -4.38 -18.24
N PHE A 278 4.09 -3.80 -17.12
CA PHE A 278 2.69 -3.57 -16.83
C PHE A 278 2.03 -2.68 -17.89
N TYR A 279 2.60 -1.51 -18.18
CA TYR A 279 2.03 -0.60 -19.17
C TYR A 279 1.98 -1.21 -20.57
N LYS A 280 3.00 -1.94 -20.96
CA LYS A 280 3.04 -2.64 -22.25
C LYS A 280 1.94 -3.70 -22.40
N ASN A 281 1.57 -4.36 -21.31
CA ASN A 281 0.62 -5.45 -21.28
C ASN A 281 -0.65 -5.13 -20.48
N ILE A 282 -0.96 -3.87 -20.26
CA ILE A 282 -2.04 -3.43 -19.38
C ILE A 282 -3.40 -4.04 -19.73
N LYS A 283 -3.68 -4.25 -21.04
CA LYS A 283 -4.93 -4.86 -21.51
C LYS A 283 -5.13 -6.30 -21.01
N GLU A 284 -4.04 -7.01 -20.71
CA GLU A 284 -4.09 -8.33 -20.11
C GLU A 284 -4.14 -8.23 -18.59
N TYR A 285 -3.21 -7.50 -17.97
CA TYR A 285 -3.14 -7.39 -16.51
C TYR A 285 -4.41 -6.82 -15.89
N ARG A 286 -5.08 -5.87 -16.54
CA ARG A 286 -6.34 -5.30 -16.03
C ARG A 286 -7.49 -6.32 -15.89
N LYS A 287 -7.40 -7.49 -16.52
CA LYS A 287 -8.39 -8.57 -16.35
C LYS A 287 -8.20 -9.31 -15.03
N HIS A 288 -7.02 -9.22 -14.44
CA HIS A 288 -6.58 -9.95 -13.26
C HIS A 288 -6.37 -9.05 -12.04
N ILE A 289 -6.54 -7.73 -12.16
CA ILE A 289 -6.21 -6.77 -11.10
C ILE A 289 -7.38 -5.82 -10.84
N VAL A 290 -7.63 -5.53 -9.56
CA VAL A 290 -8.50 -4.45 -9.10
C VAL A 290 -7.79 -3.61 -8.06
N LEU A 291 -7.92 -2.27 -8.17
CA LEU A 291 -7.39 -1.31 -7.20
C LEU A 291 -8.54 -0.71 -6.39
N ARG A 292 -8.38 -0.69 -5.05
CA ARG A 292 -9.41 -0.30 -4.09
C ARG A 292 -8.92 0.78 -3.15
N PRO A 293 -9.81 1.59 -2.53
CA PRO A 293 -9.43 2.42 -1.40
C PRO A 293 -8.73 1.61 -0.31
N GLN A 294 -7.72 2.21 0.31
CA GLN A 294 -6.87 1.55 1.31
C GLN A 294 -7.67 1.00 2.50
N GLU A 295 -8.72 1.69 2.91
CA GLU A 295 -9.64 1.22 3.97
C GLU A 295 -10.31 -0.12 3.61
N VAL A 296 -10.53 -0.39 2.32
CA VAL A 296 -11.08 -1.66 1.82
C VAL A 296 -9.98 -2.68 1.60
N ALA A 297 -8.89 -2.30 0.93
CA ALA A 297 -7.77 -3.21 0.63
C ALA A 297 -7.09 -3.74 1.90
N ASN A 298 -7.00 -2.91 2.96
CA ASN A 298 -6.39 -3.26 4.25
C ASN A 298 -7.42 -3.65 5.32
N SER A 299 -8.69 -3.85 4.95
CA SER A 299 -9.76 -4.06 5.92
C SER A 299 -9.55 -5.34 6.76
N PRO A 300 -9.42 -5.22 8.10
CA PRO A 300 -9.37 -6.37 9.02
C PRO A 300 -10.60 -7.27 8.91
N GLU A 301 -11.78 -6.68 8.68
CA GLU A 301 -13.04 -7.39 8.51
C GLU A 301 -13.00 -8.32 7.29
N ILE A 302 -12.56 -7.81 6.15
CA ILE A 302 -12.46 -8.60 4.91
C ILE A 302 -11.36 -9.66 5.08
N ALA A 303 -10.17 -9.28 5.56
CA ALA A 303 -9.04 -10.20 5.77
C ALA A 303 -9.47 -11.42 6.60
N ARG A 304 -10.21 -11.20 7.69
CA ARG A 304 -10.73 -12.26 8.55
C ARG A 304 -11.80 -13.11 7.87
N ARG A 305 -12.69 -12.50 7.10
CA ARG A 305 -13.80 -13.18 6.42
C ARG A 305 -13.31 -14.10 5.30
N ILE A 306 -12.40 -13.62 4.45
CA ILE A 306 -11.89 -14.42 3.33
C ILE A 306 -10.74 -15.35 3.71
N GLY A 307 -10.16 -15.16 4.91
CA GLY A 307 -9.15 -16.04 5.48
C GLY A 307 -7.81 -15.94 4.78
N ILE A 308 -7.16 -14.78 4.77
CA ILE A 308 -5.89 -14.57 4.07
C ILE A 308 -4.70 -15.31 4.67
N ILE A 309 -3.68 -15.53 3.87
CA ILE A 309 -2.33 -15.92 4.29
C ILE A 309 -1.47 -14.66 4.26
N ALA A 310 -1.14 -14.12 5.45
CA ALA A 310 -0.38 -12.88 5.58
C ALA A 310 1.13 -13.16 5.64
N MET A 311 1.86 -12.54 4.71
CA MET A 311 3.31 -12.65 4.57
C MET A 311 3.94 -11.27 4.72
N ASN A 312 4.63 -11.04 5.84
CA ASN A 312 5.25 -9.76 6.16
C ASN A 312 6.70 -9.94 6.61
N THR A 313 7.47 -8.87 6.65
CA THR A 313 8.83 -8.86 7.18
C THR A 313 8.87 -8.20 8.55
N ALA A 314 9.85 -8.58 9.36
CA ALA A 314 10.09 -8.00 10.67
C ALA A 314 11.52 -7.46 10.78
N ILE A 315 11.71 -6.45 11.63
CA ILE A 315 13.04 -5.98 12.04
C ILE A 315 13.61 -6.98 13.06
N GLU A 316 12.78 -7.34 14.04
CA GLU A 316 13.14 -8.26 15.11
C GLU A 316 11.90 -8.94 15.69
N CYS A 317 12.11 -10.07 16.36
CA CYS A 317 11.07 -10.75 17.11
C CYS A 317 11.68 -11.38 18.37
N ASP A 318 10.85 -11.60 19.41
CA ASP A 318 11.23 -12.33 20.60
C ASP A 318 10.80 -13.80 20.54
N ILE A 319 11.23 -14.59 21.54
CA ILE A 319 10.89 -16.02 21.64
C ILE A 319 9.40 -16.28 21.94
N TYR A 320 8.65 -15.27 22.33
CA TYR A 320 7.22 -15.36 22.61
C TYR A 320 6.36 -15.02 21.39
N GLY A 321 6.98 -14.61 20.28
CA GLY A 321 6.29 -14.25 19.05
C GLY A 321 5.83 -12.80 18.98
N ASN A 322 6.33 -11.92 19.85
CA ASN A 322 6.15 -10.49 19.65
C ASN A 322 7.03 -10.01 18.50
N VAL A 323 6.48 -9.24 17.62
CA VAL A 323 7.14 -8.77 16.39
C VAL A 323 7.25 -7.26 16.39
N ASN A 324 8.44 -6.74 16.11
CA ASN A 324 8.71 -5.34 15.87
C ASN A 324 9.09 -5.12 14.39
N SER A 325 8.34 -4.28 13.69
CA SER A 325 8.62 -3.86 12.31
C SER A 325 8.69 -2.34 12.15
N THR A 326 8.69 -1.57 13.25
CA THR A 326 8.57 -0.11 13.23
C THR A 326 9.79 0.63 13.73
N HIS A 327 10.45 0.14 14.78
CA HIS A 327 11.55 0.83 15.45
C HIS A 327 12.85 0.03 15.46
N ILE A 328 13.98 0.73 15.52
CA ILE A 328 15.30 0.15 15.82
C ILE A 328 15.79 0.68 17.16
N MET A 329 16.50 -0.16 17.93
CA MET A 329 17.07 0.22 19.23
C MET A 329 16.01 0.79 20.19
N GLY A 330 14.80 0.28 20.10
CA GLY A 330 13.68 0.60 20.97
C GLY A 330 12.93 1.90 20.66
N SER A 331 13.60 2.95 20.19
CA SER A 331 12.96 4.28 20.07
C SER A 331 13.09 4.94 18.69
N LYS A 332 13.97 4.46 17.83
CA LYS A 332 14.23 5.10 16.55
C LYS A 332 13.26 4.58 15.49
N MET A 333 12.28 5.42 15.12
CA MET A 333 11.31 5.12 14.08
C MET A 333 11.99 4.85 12.73
N MET A 334 11.60 3.78 12.06
CA MET A 334 12.02 3.45 10.70
C MET A 334 11.00 3.89 9.66
N ASN A 335 9.76 3.42 9.77
CA ASN A 335 8.72 3.71 8.79
C ASN A 335 7.38 4.04 9.45
N GLY A 336 6.87 3.13 10.23
CA GLY A 336 5.54 3.03 10.81
C GLY A 336 5.01 1.60 10.72
N ILE A 337 3.87 1.34 11.36
CA ILE A 337 3.22 0.03 11.36
C ILE A 337 2.69 -0.35 9.96
N GLY A 338 2.23 0.65 9.20
CA GLY A 338 1.67 0.42 7.88
C GLY A 338 0.45 -0.50 7.91
N GLY A 339 0.34 -1.34 6.88
CA GLY A 339 -0.71 -2.35 6.75
C GLY A 339 -0.38 -3.71 7.37
N SER A 340 0.84 -3.94 7.83
CA SER A 340 1.25 -5.27 8.30
C SER A 340 0.41 -5.77 9.47
N GLY A 341 0.07 -4.89 10.41
CA GLY A 341 -0.78 -5.23 11.56
C GLY A 341 -2.24 -5.48 11.18
N ASP A 342 -2.75 -4.79 10.16
CA ASP A 342 -4.11 -5.00 9.62
C ASP A 342 -4.28 -6.44 9.14
N PHE A 343 -3.30 -6.93 8.40
CA PHE A 343 -3.33 -8.27 7.84
C PHE A 343 -2.90 -9.33 8.87
N ALA A 344 -1.76 -9.14 9.53
CA ALA A 344 -1.17 -10.15 10.40
C ALA A 344 -2.07 -10.55 11.57
N ARG A 345 -2.81 -9.62 12.15
CA ARG A 345 -3.74 -9.87 13.26
C ARG A 345 -5.06 -10.50 12.83
N ASN A 346 -5.37 -10.48 11.54
CA ASN A 346 -6.66 -10.90 11.00
C ASN A 346 -6.56 -12.02 9.96
N ALA A 347 -5.38 -12.48 9.66
CA ALA A 347 -5.13 -13.58 8.74
C ALA A 347 -5.55 -14.94 9.33
N TYR A 348 -5.84 -15.89 8.45
CA TYR A 348 -5.97 -17.31 8.79
C TYR A 348 -4.60 -17.89 9.19
N LEU A 349 -3.56 -17.55 8.41
CA LEU A 349 -2.16 -17.92 8.69
C LEU A 349 -1.30 -16.65 8.56
N THR A 350 -0.54 -16.34 9.61
CA THR A 350 0.41 -15.23 9.62
C THR A 350 1.83 -15.75 9.65
N VAL A 351 2.66 -15.24 8.73
CA VAL A 351 4.08 -15.57 8.64
C VAL A 351 4.90 -14.29 8.56
N PHE A 352 5.91 -14.19 9.42
CA PHE A 352 6.92 -13.15 9.33
C PHE A 352 8.24 -13.73 8.86
N PHE A 353 8.86 -13.06 7.92
CA PHE A 353 10.17 -13.39 7.38
C PHE A 353 11.20 -12.42 7.93
N THR A 354 12.27 -12.94 8.48
CA THR A 354 13.41 -12.14 8.94
C THR A 354 14.70 -12.96 8.86
N VAL A 355 15.82 -12.27 8.64
CA VAL A 355 17.14 -12.88 8.82
C VAL A 355 17.46 -12.92 10.30
N SER A 356 18.15 -13.96 10.75
CA SER A 356 18.47 -14.11 12.18
C SER A 356 19.46 -13.06 12.70
N THR A 357 20.26 -12.46 11.81
CA THR A 357 21.26 -11.44 12.16
C THR A 357 21.32 -10.33 11.12
N ALA A 358 21.73 -9.15 11.57
CA ALA A 358 22.00 -7.97 10.73
C ALA A 358 23.44 -7.48 10.91
N LYS A 359 23.88 -6.56 10.05
CA LYS A 359 25.22 -5.94 10.07
C LYS A 359 26.37 -6.97 10.16
N GLY A 360 26.34 -7.98 9.28
CA GLY A 360 27.39 -9.00 9.23
C GLY A 360 27.46 -9.87 10.51
N GLY A 361 26.34 -10.09 11.19
CA GLY A 361 26.25 -10.90 12.40
C GLY A 361 26.39 -10.13 13.72
N ALA A 362 26.57 -8.80 13.65
CA ALA A 362 26.80 -7.99 14.86
C ALA A 362 25.51 -7.73 15.67
N ILE A 363 24.34 -7.87 15.04
CA ILE A 363 23.04 -7.62 15.68
C ILE A 363 22.14 -8.84 15.46
N SER A 364 21.58 -9.38 16.54
CA SER A 364 20.56 -10.43 16.46
C SER A 364 19.20 -9.80 16.14
N SER A 365 18.44 -10.43 15.25
CA SER A 365 17.02 -10.13 15.02
C SER A 365 16.09 -10.96 15.92
N ILE A 366 16.66 -11.87 16.71
CA ILE A 366 15.96 -12.57 17.79
C ILE A 366 16.39 -11.91 19.10
N VAL A 367 15.43 -11.31 19.79
CA VAL A 367 15.66 -10.50 20.99
C VAL A 367 14.98 -11.10 22.21
N PRO A 368 15.42 -10.75 23.44
CA PRO A 368 14.73 -11.17 24.67
C PRO A 368 13.31 -10.65 24.79
#